data_2c37ba74353c74c09db5029373d4dce2
#
_entry.id   2c37ba74353c74c09db5029373d4dce2
#
_cell.length_a   1.000
_cell.length_b   1.000
_cell.length_c   1.000
_cell.angle_alpha   90.00
_cell.angle_beta   90.00
_cell.angle_gamma   90.00
#
_symmetry.space_group_name_H-M   'P 1'
#
loop_
_entity.id
_entity.type
_entity.pdbx_description
1 polymer ?
#
loop_
_entity_poly.entity_id
_entity_poly.type
_entity_poly.pdbx_seq_one_letter_code
_entity_poly.pdbx_strand_id
1 'polypeptide(L)'
;RDRDNSQKARYIIDANSGELLRKENLVLNCTHNERIANAIFASATAIDGVVTGANTTSSRAEACDPEFQVGMPYLAIPDNVNGTVYTDYEGNATGLVGGQRTLTVDGRYFDVNYASGTPYSQSVNIESGVPFNIALNPTDESGKAAMNAYIESNVVRDFTLARNPSYPTIGNQFNWDINIGVSGSCNAFYNGSSINFYNAGGGCNNTAFSVIV
;
A
#
# COMPACT_ATOMS: atom_id res chain seq x y z
N ARG A 1 -23.96 -31.76 -5.08
CA ARG A 1 -23.56 -30.49 -4.44
C ARG A 1 -22.06 -30.59 -4.14
N ASP A 2 -21.25 -30.19 -5.08
CA ASP A 2 -19.83 -29.99 -4.83
C ASP A 2 -19.66 -28.83 -3.85
N ARG A 3 -19.09 -29.12 -2.70
CA ARG A 3 -18.76 -28.14 -1.67
C ARG A 3 -17.37 -27.53 -1.87
N ASP A 4 -16.83 -27.65 -3.06
CA ASP A 4 -15.59 -27.01 -3.40
C ASP A 4 -15.86 -25.55 -3.79
N ASN A 5 -15.62 -24.66 -2.84
CA ASN A 5 -15.75 -23.21 -3.03
C ASN A 5 -14.67 -22.60 -3.94
N SER A 6 -13.84 -23.43 -4.54
CA SER A 6 -12.65 -23.02 -5.27
C SER A 6 -12.92 -22.40 -6.65
N GLN A 7 -14.15 -22.37 -7.12
CA GLN A 7 -14.48 -21.78 -8.44
C GLN A 7 -15.77 -20.96 -8.40
N LYS A 8 -15.69 -19.73 -7.97
CA LYS A 8 -16.74 -18.74 -8.22
C LYS A 8 -16.34 -17.85 -9.39
N ALA A 9 -17.14 -17.81 -10.41
CA ALA A 9 -16.93 -16.96 -11.58
C ALA A 9 -18.21 -16.25 -11.96
N ARG A 10 -18.09 -14.99 -12.38
CA ARG A 10 -19.15 -14.26 -13.07
C ARG A 10 -18.99 -14.47 -14.56
N TYR A 11 -20.08 -14.82 -15.23
CA TYR A 11 -20.16 -14.93 -16.68
C TYR A 11 -21.05 -13.81 -17.21
N ILE A 12 -20.55 -13.04 -18.15
CA ILE A 12 -21.33 -12.07 -18.90
C ILE A 12 -21.58 -12.68 -20.26
N ILE A 13 -22.86 -12.89 -20.58
CA ILE A 13 -23.30 -13.58 -21.81
C ILE A 13 -24.14 -12.61 -22.61
N ASP A 14 -23.92 -12.54 -23.91
CA ASP A 14 -24.78 -11.79 -24.81
C ASP A 14 -26.19 -12.41 -24.82
N ALA A 15 -27.19 -11.57 -24.53
CA ALA A 15 -28.57 -12.00 -24.37
C ALA A 15 -29.23 -12.46 -25.70
N ASN A 16 -28.68 -12.07 -26.85
CA ASN A 16 -29.24 -12.42 -28.17
C ASN A 16 -28.55 -13.63 -28.77
N SER A 17 -27.22 -13.71 -28.66
CA SER A 17 -26.42 -14.78 -29.29
C SER A 17 -26.10 -15.93 -28.35
N GLY A 18 -26.20 -15.73 -27.04
CA GLY A 18 -25.73 -16.67 -26.02
C GLY A 18 -24.20 -16.75 -25.91
N GLU A 19 -23.47 -15.88 -26.59
CA GLU A 19 -22.02 -15.86 -26.59
C GLU A 19 -21.47 -15.39 -25.26
N LEU A 20 -20.40 -16.04 -24.78
CA LEU A 20 -19.67 -15.63 -23.60
C LEU A 20 -18.83 -14.39 -23.90
N LEU A 21 -19.26 -13.22 -23.43
CA LEU A 21 -18.55 -11.97 -23.63
C LEU A 21 -17.37 -11.80 -22.63
N ARG A 22 -17.57 -12.28 -21.40
CA ARG A 22 -16.55 -12.14 -20.34
C ARG A 22 -16.73 -13.19 -19.25
N LYS A 23 -15.61 -13.70 -18.76
CA LYS A 23 -15.56 -14.53 -17.55
C LYS A 23 -14.68 -13.83 -16.52
N GLU A 24 -15.24 -13.55 -15.36
CA GLU A 24 -14.52 -12.96 -14.21
C GLU A 24 -14.40 -14.01 -13.11
N ASN A 25 -13.20 -14.26 -12.65
CA ASN A 25 -13.00 -15.13 -11.49
C ASN A 25 -13.33 -14.32 -10.23
N LEU A 26 -14.30 -14.77 -9.44
CA LEU A 26 -14.71 -14.14 -8.18
C LEU A 26 -14.08 -14.82 -6.96
N VAL A 27 -13.27 -15.83 -7.17
CA VAL A 27 -12.46 -16.41 -6.09
C VAL A 27 -11.24 -15.52 -5.90
N LEU A 28 -11.17 -14.88 -4.77
CA LEU A 28 -9.93 -14.29 -4.27
C LEU A 28 -8.98 -15.47 -3.99
N ASN A 29 -8.07 -15.73 -4.90
CA ASN A 29 -7.03 -16.70 -4.64
C ASN A 29 -6.09 -16.11 -3.58
N CYS A 30 -5.93 -16.81 -2.47
CA CYS A 30 -4.94 -16.49 -1.45
C CYS A 30 -3.48 -16.68 -1.95
N THR A 31 -3.27 -16.93 -3.22
CA THR A 31 -1.94 -17.04 -3.85
C THR A 31 -1.48 -15.67 -4.33
N HIS A 32 -1.09 -14.82 -3.38
CA HIS A 32 -0.54 -13.49 -3.67
C HIS A 32 0.99 -13.51 -3.80
N ASN A 33 1.55 -14.57 -4.37
CA ASN A 33 2.99 -14.67 -4.54
C ASN A 33 3.55 -13.96 -5.80
N GLU A 34 2.74 -13.22 -6.54
CA GLU A 34 3.21 -12.66 -7.83
C GLU A 34 3.62 -11.18 -7.80
N ARG A 35 3.56 -10.51 -6.63
CA ARG A 35 4.05 -9.14 -6.50
C ARG A 35 5.33 -9.00 -5.66
N ILE A 36 6.05 -10.07 -5.43
CA ILE A 36 7.42 -9.94 -4.95
C ILE A 36 8.23 -9.46 -6.14
N ALA A 37 8.48 -8.16 -6.19
CA ALA A 37 9.36 -7.56 -7.17
C ALA A 37 10.66 -8.34 -7.19
N ASN A 38 10.95 -9.01 -8.30
CA ASN A 38 12.31 -9.42 -8.61
C ASN A 38 13.10 -8.13 -8.82
N ALA A 39 13.69 -7.60 -7.77
CA ALA A 39 14.59 -6.48 -7.85
C ALA A 39 15.78 -6.90 -8.72
N ILE A 40 15.79 -6.43 -9.96
CA ILE A 40 16.93 -6.57 -10.85
C ILE A 40 17.91 -5.49 -10.44
N PHE A 41 18.97 -5.88 -9.76
CA PHE A 41 20.04 -4.99 -9.34
C PHE A 41 20.87 -4.57 -10.55
N ALA A 42 20.91 -3.29 -10.83
CA ALA A 42 21.78 -2.70 -11.84
C ALA A 42 22.95 -1.98 -11.19
N SER A 43 24.11 -2.29 -11.71
CA SER A 43 25.47 -1.67 -11.68
C SER A 43 25.81 -0.51 -10.72
N ALA A 44 26.65 -0.74 -9.93
CA ALA A 44 27.85 -0.42 -9.12
C ALA A 44 28.28 1.03 -8.84
N THR A 45 27.48 2.09 -8.97
CA THR A 45 27.88 3.44 -8.47
C THR A 45 26.78 4.17 -7.68
N ALA A 46 25.54 3.80 -7.83
CA ALA A 46 24.44 4.24 -7.02
C ALA A 46 24.00 3.09 -6.12
N ILE A 47 23.62 3.35 -4.88
CA ILE A 47 23.06 2.34 -4.00
C ILE A 47 21.60 2.21 -4.38
N ASP A 48 21.25 1.07 -4.93
CA ASP A 48 19.90 0.75 -5.33
C ASP A 48 19.34 -0.33 -4.41
N GLY A 49 18.05 -0.29 -4.17
CA GLY A 49 17.41 -1.29 -3.32
C GLY A 49 15.91 -1.17 -3.32
N VAL A 50 15.28 -1.98 -2.50
CA VAL A 50 13.83 -2.02 -2.35
C VAL A 50 13.41 -1.78 -0.92
N VAL A 51 12.32 -1.06 -0.75
CA VAL A 51 11.60 -0.92 0.52
C VAL A 51 10.24 -1.58 0.37
N THR A 52 9.93 -2.50 1.28
CA THR A 52 8.63 -3.19 1.32
C THR A 52 7.91 -2.89 2.62
N GLY A 53 6.60 -3.01 2.63
CA GLY A 53 5.75 -2.84 3.81
C GLY A 53 4.71 -3.94 3.92
N ALA A 54 4.29 -4.23 5.13
CA ALA A 54 3.25 -5.20 5.40
C ALA A 54 1.88 -4.66 4.98
N ASN A 55 1.18 -5.37 4.11
CA ASN A 55 -0.14 -5.03 3.62
C ASN A 55 -1.12 -6.19 3.80
N THR A 56 -2.40 -5.88 3.84
CA THR A 56 -3.49 -6.85 3.82
C THR A 56 -4.58 -6.38 2.88
N THR A 57 -5.17 -7.31 2.13
CA THR A 57 -6.19 -6.99 1.13
C THR A 57 -7.61 -7.00 1.69
N SER A 58 -7.81 -7.36 2.96
CA SER A 58 -9.13 -7.33 3.59
C SER A 58 -9.04 -7.12 5.10
N SER A 59 -10.15 -7.31 5.78
CA SER A 59 -10.22 -7.28 7.23
C SER A 59 -9.35 -8.38 7.85
N ARG A 60 -8.48 -8.04 8.79
CA ARG A 60 -7.59 -8.98 9.49
C ARG A 60 -8.30 -10.15 10.22
N ALA A 61 -9.62 -10.14 10.26
CA ALA A 61 -10.40 -11.24 10.84
C ALA A 61 -10.55 -12.45 9.91
N GLU A 62 -10.19 -12.34 8.64
CA GLU A 62 -10.34 -13.39 7.65
C GLU A 62 -9.10 -14.30 7.61
N ALA A 63 -9.29 -15.61 7.69
CA ALA A 63 -8.18 -16.58 7.67
C ALA A 63 -7.38 -16.59 6.35
N CYS A 64 -7.93 -16.01 5.29
CA CYS A 64 -7.29 -15.88 3.96
C CYS A 64 -6.48 -14.59 3.82
N ASP A 65 -6.24 -13.86 4.88
CA ASP A 65 -5.66 -12.54 4.86
C ASP A 65 -4.38 -12.40 5.69
N PRO A 66 -3.38 -13.21 5.44
CA PRO A 66 -2.07 -12.98 6.04
C PRO A 66 -1.53 -11.64 5.54
N GLU A 67 -0.86 -10.91 6.40
CA GLU A 67 -0.03 -9.80 5.99
C GLU A 67 1.06 -10.32 5.04
N PHE A 68 1.29 -9.62 3.95
CA PHE A 68 2.35 -9.93 2.98
C PHE A 68 3.13 -8.66 2.66
N GLN A 69 4.39 -8.84 2.29
CA GLN A 69 5.25 -7.72 1.92
C GLN A 69 4.99 -7.29 0.48
N VAL A 70 4.72 -6.00 0.29
CA VAL A 70 4.63 -5.36 -1.02
C VAL A 70 5.59 -4.19 -1.08
N GLY A 71 5.98 -3.78 -2.28
CA GLY A 71 6.76 -2.56 -2.46
C GLY A 71 6.05 -1.36 -1.85
N MET A 72 6.80 -0.50 -1.16
CA MET A 72 6.29 0.76 -0.63
C MET A 72 6.26 1.82 -1.74
N PRO A 73 5.09 2.13 -2.30
CA PRO A 73 5.02 3.02 -3.46
C PRO A 73 5.30 4.46 -3.07
N TYR A 74 6.23 5.09 -3.79
CA TYR A 74 6.56 6.52 -3.65
C TYR A 74 6.95 6.96 -2.24
N LEU A 75 7.48 6.04 -1.43
CA LEU A 75 7.91 6.32 -0.06
C LEU A 75 9.06 7.33 -0.06
N ALA A 76 9.01 8.29 0.86
CA ALA A 76 10.07 9.25 1.06
C ALA A 76 11.24 8.64 1.85
N ILE A 77 12.41 8.65 1.27
CA ILE A 77 13.66 8.23 1.92
C ILE A 77 14.54 9.47 2.10
N PRO A 78 14.75 9.93 3.34
CA PRO A 78 15.68 11.03 3.60
C PRO A 78 17.08 10.66 3.13
N ASP A 79 17.73 11.52 2.35
CA ASP A 79 19.11 11.34 1.91
C ASP A 79 19.95 12.58 2.24
N ASN A 80 21.08 12.37 2.89
CA ASN A 80 21.91 13.48 3.40
C ASN A 80 22.57 14.33 2.30
N VAL A 81 22.62 13.81 1.08
CA VAL A 81 23.26 14.48 -0.06
C VAL A 81 22.21 14.94 -1.08
N ASN A 82 21.25 14.08 -1.37
CA ASN A 82 20.27 14.31 -2.44
C ASN A 82 18.94 14.88 -1.91
N GLY A 83 18.83 15.13 -0.61
CA GLY A 83 17.59 15.55 0.03
C GLY A 83 16.63 14.38 0.22
N THR A 84 15.46 14.42 -0.38
CA THR A 84 14.50 13.30 -0.33
C THR A 84 14.49 12.54 -1.65
N VAL A 85 14.78 11.24 -1.58
CA VAL A 85 14.63 10.30 -2.69
C VAL A 85 13.31 9.55 -2.50
N TYR A 86 12.55 9.37 -3.56
CA TYR A 86 11.29 8.62 -3.50
C TYR A 86 11.47 7.26 -4.16
N THR A 87 10.86 6.24 -3.59
CA THR A 87 10.74 4.95 -4.28
C THR A 87 9.86 5.08 -5.52
N ASP A 88 9.98 4.13 -6.44
CA ASP A 88 8.99 3.95 -7.50
C ASP A 88 7.72 3.24 -6.98
N TYR A 89 6.79 2.89 -7.88
CA TYR A 89 5.55 2.19 -7.51
C TYR A 89 5.82 0.82 -6.88
N GLU A 90 6.85 0.13 -7.30
CA GLU A 90 7.25 -1.19 -6.81
C GLU A 90 8.11 -1.11 -5.53
N GLY A 91 8.39 0.08 -5.02
CA GLY A 91 9.21 0.29 -3.82
C GLY A 91 10.72 0.33 -4.10
N ASN A 92 11.16 0.35 -5.35
CA ASN A 92 12.58 0.47 -5.66
C ASN A 92 13.06 1.91 -5.49
N ALA A 93 14.25 2.08 -4.94
CA ALA A 93 14.93 3.37 -4.85
C ALA A 93 16.32 3.26 -5.44
N THR A 94 16.75 4.31 -6.11
CA THR A 94 18.05 4.37 -6.78
C THR A 94 18.81 5.62 -6.37
N GLY A 95 20.14 5.54 -6.42
CA GLY A 95 20.99 6.69 -6.24
C GLY A 95 21.15 7.17 -4.80
N LEU A 96 20.81 6.37 -3.82
CA LEU A 96 21.00 6.72 -2.41
C LEU A 96 22.49 6.73 -2.02
N VAL A 97 22.81 7.56 -1.05
CA VAL A 97 24.15 7.57 -0.42
C VAL A 97 24.10 6.75 0.87
N GLY A 98 25.17 6.04 1.20
CA GLY A 98 25.27 5.26 2.43
C GLY A 98 25.05 6.12 3.69
N GLY A 99 24.50 5.50 4.74
CA GLY A 99 24.29 6.14 6.04
C GLY A 99 23.02 5.70 6.76
N GLN A 100 22.90 6.16 7.99
CA GLN A 100 21.74 5.91 8.82
C GLN A 100 20.58 6.82 8.42
N ARG A 101 19.35 6.28 8.40
CA ARG A 101 18.12 6.99 8.11
C ARG A 101 16.99 6.52 9.01
N THR A 102 16.01 7.39 9.20
CA THR A 102 14.73 7.00 9.80
C THR A 102 13.66 7.09 8.74
N LEU A 103 13.00 5.97 8.48
CA LEU A 103 11.88 5.87 7.57
C LEU A 103 10.58 5.97 8.34
N THR A 104 9.65 6.74 7.82
CA THR A 104 8.27 6.89 8.28
C THR A 104 7.31 6.43 7.17
N VAL A 105 6.01 6.43 7.43
CA VAL A 105 5.01 6.06 6.42
C VAL A 105 4.51 7.33 5.73
N ASP A 106 5.43 8.03 5.09
CA ASP A 106 5.17 9.28 4.37
C ASP A 106 5.81 9.21 2.99
N GLY A 107 5.23 9.86 2.02
CA GLY A 107 5.73 9.77 0.65
C GLY A 107 5.41 10.97 -0.22
N ARG A 108 5.56 10.76 -1.51
CA ARG A 108 5.41 11.83 -2.50
C ARG A 108 3.98 12.37 -2.58
N TYR A 109 2.99 11.52 -2.37
CA TYR A 109 1.59 11.84 -2.62
C TYR A 109 0.73 11.83 -1.38
N PHE A 110 1.13 11.07 -0.37
CA PHE A 110 0.38 10.89 0.86
C PHE A 110 1.29 10.97 2.08
N ASP A 111 0.80 11.67 3.10
CA ASP A 111 1.40 11.73 4.43
C ASP A 111 0.45 11.10 5.45
N VAL A 112 0.96 10.20 6.30
CA VAL A 112 0.13 9.51 7.28
C VAL A 112 0.22 10.19 8.64
N ASN A 113 -0.90 10.72 9.09
CA ASN A 113 -1.07 11.34 10.38
C ASN A 113 -1.78 10.40 11.36
N TYR A 114 -1.32 10.40 12.59
CA TYR A 114 -1.84 9.56 13.66
C TYR A 114 -2.70 10.42 14.60
N ALA A 115 -4.02 10.32 14.48
CA ALA A 115 -4.95 10.96 15.41
C ALA A 115 -4.90 10.28 16.79
N SER A 116 -4.58 8.98 16.82
CA SER A 116 -4.25 8.22 18.04
C SER A 116 -3.27 7.08 17.69
N GLY A 117 -2.63 6.51 18.72
CA GLY A 117 -1.60 5.48 18.55
C GLY A 117 -0.20 6.07 18.43
N THR A 118 0.78 5.21 18.22
CA THR A 118 2.19 5.60 18.11
C THR A 118 2.59 5.67 16.64
N PRO A 119 3.16 6.80 16.18
CA PRO A 119 3.69 6.89 14.82
C PRO A 119 4.77 5.84 14.58
N TYR A 120 4.61 5.12 13.47
CA TYR A 120 5.61 4.15 13.06
C TYR A 120 6.83 4.83 12.49
N SER A 121 8.00 4.40 12.95
CA SER A 121 9.28 4.77 12.35
C SER A 121 10.27 3.62 12.48
N GLN A 122 11.16 3.49 11.52
CA GLN A 122 12.21 2.48 11.53
C GLN A 122 13.55 3.10 11.16
N SER A 123 14.53 2.98 12.07
CA SER A 123 15.91 3.36 11.76
C SER A 123 16.59 2.25 10.98
N VAL A 124 17.20 2.61 9.86
CA VAL A 124 17.90 1.70 8.97
C VAL A 124 19.28 2.26 8.64
N ASN A 125 20.26 1.38 8.42
CA ASN A 125 21.57 1.76 7.92
C ASN A 125 21.73 1.22 6.49
N ILE A 126 21.95 2.10 5.54
CA ILE A 126 22.26 1.73 4.14
C ILE A 126 23.77 1.76 4.00
N GLU A 127 24.35 0.62 3.66
CA GLU A 127 25.80 0.49 3.48
C GLU A 127 26.24 1.06 2.13
N SER A 128 27.34 1.81 2.11
CA SER A 128 27.86 2.40 0.86
C SER A 128 28.25 1.32 -0.14
N GLY A 129 27.71 1.42 -1.35
CA GLY A 129 28.02 0.53 -2.47
C GLY A 129 27.39 -0.86 -2.37
N VAL A 130 26.51 -1.09 -1.40
CA VAL A 130 25.82 -2.36 -1.21
C VAL A 130 24.33 -2.20 -1.47
N PRO A 131 23.71 -2.99 -2.37
CA PRO A 131 22.27 -3.01 -2.56
C PRO A 131 21.54 -3.34 -1.24
N PHE A 132 20.39 -2.72 -1.03
CA PHE A 132 19.62 -2.90 0.19
C PHE A 132 18.25 -3.53 -0.06
N ASN A 133 17.74 -4.20 0.97
CA ASN A 133 16.35 -4.66 1.05
C ASN A 133 15.83 -4.35 2.45
N ILE A 134 14.89 -3.43 2.55
CA ILE A 134 14.34 -2.97 3.81
C ILE A 134 12.88 -3.38 3.88
N ALA A 135 12.52 -4.17 4.88
CA ALA A 135 11.14 -4.51 5.18
C ALA A 135 10.65 -3.68 6.37
N LEU A 136 9.61 -2.89 6.17
CA LEU A 136 8.92 -2.14 7.22
C LEU A 136 7.86 -3.04 7.84
N ASN A 137 8.08 -3.43 9.10
CA ASN A 137 7.25 -4.42 9.79
C ASN A 137 6.70 -3.86 11.10
N PRO A 138 5.64 -3.04 11.06
CA PRO A 138 4.97 -2.60 12.27
C PRO A 138 4.36 -3.78 13.03
N THR A 139 4.46 -3.75 14.35
CA THR A 139 3.90 -4.80 15.21
C THR A 139 2.59 -4.39 15.89
N ASP A 140 2.41 -3.10 16.08
CA ASP A 140 1.20 -2.54 16.68
C ASP A 140 0.12 -2.22 15.62
N GLU A 141 -1.11 -2.07 16.08
CA GLU A 141 -2.26 -1.84 15.21
C GLU A 141 -2.15 -0.52 14.43
N SER A 142 -1.68 0.54 15.08
CA SER A 142 -1.60 1.85 14.44
C SER A 142 -0.56 1.88 13.31
N GLY A 143 0.60 1.27 13.51
CA GLY A 143 1.62 1.14 12.47
C GLY A 143 1.14 0.30 11.29
N LYS A 144 0.44 -0.79 11.57
CA LYS A 144 -0.15 -1.65 10.52
C LYS A 144 -1.26 -0.93 9.75
N ALA A 145 -2.11 -0.18 10.44
CA ALA A 145 -3.14 0.64 9.83
C ALA A 145 -2.54 1.72 8.92
N ALA A 146 -1.47 2.38 9.39
CA ALA A 146 -0.74 3.36 8.60
C ALA A 146 -0.19 2.77 7.30
N MET A 147 0.48 1.63 7.42
CA MET A 147 1.08 0.91 6.29
C MET A 147 0.02 0.57 5.23
N ASN A 148 -1.07 -0.05 5.69
CA ASN A 148 -2.16 -0.46 4.81
C ASN A 148 -2.83 0.75 4.12
N ALA A 149 -3.20 1.77 4.90
CA ALA A 149 -3.82 2.98 4.36
C ALA A 149 -2.94 3.69 3.33
N TYR A 150 -1.63 3.76 3.59
CA TYR A 150 -0.66 4.37 2.68
C TYR A 150 -0.55 3.61 1.36
N ILE A 151 -0.33 2.28 1.43
CA ILE A 151 -0.16 1.44 0.25
C ILE A 151 -1.41 1.48 -0.61
N GLU A 152 -2.58 1.24 -0.02
CA GLU A 152 -3.84 1.19 -0.76
C GLU A 152 -4.25 2.55 -1.35
N SER A 153 -3.97 3.66 -0.68
CA SER A 153 -4.22 4.99 -1.23
C SER A 153 -3.40 5.25 -2.50
N ASN A 154 -2.13 4.82 -2.53
CA ASN A 154 -1.30 4.89 -3.73
C ASN A 154 -1.81 3.96 -4.85
N VAL A 155 -2.29 2.75 -4.50
CA VAL A 155 -2.91 1.83 -5.47
C VAL A 155 -4.14 2.47 -6.12
N VAL A 156 -5.03 3.06 -5.32
CA VAL A 156 -6.24 3.75 -5.80
C VAL A 156 -5.88 4.95 -6.67
N ARG A 157 -4.88 5.74 -6.25
CA ARG A 157 -4.37 6.87 -7.04
C ARG A 157 -3.93 6.42 -8.42
N ASP A 158 -3.06 5.43 -8.49
CA ASP A 158 -2.48 4.98 -9.76
C ASP A 158 -3.51 4.28 -10.63
N PHE A 159 -4.44 3.51 -10.05
CA PHE A 159 -5.57 2.95 -10.76
C PHE A 159 -6.43 4.06 -11.41
N THR A 160 -6.71 5.14 -10.67
CA THR A 160 -7.50 6.27 -11.16
C THR A 160 -6.80 6.96 -12.32
N LEU A 161 -5.52 7.27 -12.19
CA LEU A 161 -4.74 7.94 -13.24
C LEU A 161 -4.52 7.06 -14.48
N ALA A 162 -4.43 5.74 -14.31
CA ALA A 162 -4.39 4.81 -15.44
C ALA A 162 -5.68 4.83 -16.27
N ARG A 163 -6.82 5.16 -15.67
CA ARG A 163 -8.13 5.27 -16.34
C ARG A 163 -8.45 6.67 -16.81
N ASN A 164 -8.04 7.67 -16.05
CA ASN A 164 -8.21 9.07 -16.38
C ASN A 164 -6.95 9.87 -16.00
N PRO A 165 -5.95 9.95 -16.90
CA PRO A 165 -4.69 10.68 -16.64
C PRO A 165 -4.87 12.16 -16.31
N SER A 166 -5.99 12.74 -16.70
CA SER A 166 -6.32 14.15 -16.47
C SER A 166 -7.27 14.36 -15.28
N TYR A 167 -7.38 13.39 -14.39
CA TYR A 167 -8.25 13.54 -13.21
C TYR A 167 -7.81 14.76 -12.37
N PRO A 168 -8.65 15.78 -12.22
CA PRO A 168 -8.19 17.12 -11.85
C PRO A 168 -7.63 17.23 -10.43
N THR A 169 -8.07 16.37 -9.53
CA THR A 169 -7.64 16.40 -8.13
C THR A 169 -6.42 15.53 -7.91
N ILE A 170 -6.53 14.25 -8.20
CA ILE A 170 -5.49 13.24 -7.93
C ILE A 170 -4.23 13.47 -8.76
N GLY A 171 -4.35 13.95 -9.99
CA GLY A 171 -3.21 14.17 -10.89
C GLY A 171 -2.24 15.25 -10.42
N ASN A 172 -2.73 16.22 -9.64
CA ASN A 172 -1.95 17.38 -9.19
C ASN A 172 -1.69 17.40 -7.68
N GLN A 173 -2.02 16.32 -6.99
CA GLN A 173 -2.01 16.28 -5.54
C GLN A 173 -0.71 15.72 -5.01
N PHE A 174 -0.13 16.40 -4.03
CA PHE A 174 1.05 16.00 -3.28
C PHE A 174 0.76 16.18 -1.80
N ASN A 175 1.37 15.35 -0.96
CA ASN A 175 1.28 15.40 0.49
C ASN A 175 -0.17 15.45 0.99
N TRP A 176 -0.97 14.49 0.52
CA TRP A 176 -2.35 14.40 0.97
C TRP A 176 -2.45 13.67 2.29
N ASP A 177 -3.14 14.28 3.23
CA ASP A 177 -3.30 13.74 4.57
C ASP A 177 -4.15 12.46 4.58
N ILE A 178 -3.58 11.41 5.13
CA ILE A 178 -4.28 10.21 5.57
C ILE A 178 -4.27 10.22 7.09
N ASN A 179 -5.42 10.40 7.72
CA ASN A 179 -5.52 10.36 9.17
C ASN A 179 -5.97 8.96 9.62
N ILE A 180 -5.15 8.29 10.40
CA ILE A 180 -5.49 7.00 11.02
C ILE A 180 -5.76 7.19 12.51
N GLY A 181 -6.45 6.23 13.09
CA GLY A 181 -6.74 6.28 14.52
C GLY A 181 -7.75 7.36 14.92
N VAL A 182 -8.57 7.80 13.99
CA VAL A 182 -9.61 8.81 14.25
C VAL A 182 -10.66 8.24 15.19
N SER A 183 -11.16 9.07 16.11
CA SER A 183 -12.19 8.67 17.07
C SER A 183 -13.51 8.33 16.37
N GLY A 184 -14.02 7.16 16.62
CA GLY A 184 -15.22 6.59 15.99
C GLY A 184 -15.01 5.11 15.70
N SER A 185 -15.97 4.48 15.06
CA SER A 185 -15.89 3.07 14.67
C SER A 185 -16.72 2.77 13.44
N CYS A 186 -16.40 1.67 12.74
CA CYS A 186 -17.16 1.12 11.63
C CYS A 186 -17.33 2.06 10.42
N ASN A 187 -16.46 3.04 10.25
CA ASN A 187 -16.53 3.95 9.11
C ASN A 187 -15.18 4.56 8.75
N ALA A 188 -15.08 5.05 7.54
CA ALA A 188 -14.04 5.94 7.06
C ALA A 188 -14.71 7.08 6.29
N PHE A 189 -14.10 8.26 6.20
CA PHE A 189 -14.69 9.39 5.51
C PHE A 189 -13.64 10.30 4.87
N TYR A 190 -14.07 10.99 3.84
CA TYR A 190 -13.36 12.10 3.24
C TYR A 190 -14.00 13.43 3.67
N ASN A 191 -13.19 14.39 4.09
CA ASN A 191 -13.67 15.68 4.61
C ASN A 191 -13.42 16.87 3.66
N GLY A 192 -12.97 16.60 2.45
CA GLY A 192 -12.60 17.63 1.47
C GLY A 192 -11.09 17.89 1.39
N SER A 193 -10.30 17.46 2.39
CA SER A 193 -8.85 17.68 2.44
C SER A 193 -8.06 16.45 2.90
N SER A 194 -8.69 15.50 3.57
CA SER A 194 -8.02 14.29 4.06
C SER A 194 -8.93 13.07 3.99
N ILE A 195 -8.29 11.89 3.95
CA ILE A 195 -8.93 10.59 4.13
C ILE A 195 -8.80 10.21 5.61
N ASN A 196 -9.87 9.78 6.23
CA ASN A 196 -9.91 9.58 7.68
C ASN A 196 -10.43 8.18 8.01
N PHE A 197 -9.64 7.42 8.78
CA PHE A 197 -9.93 6.05 9.16
C PHE A 197 -10.17 5.94 10.67
N TYR A 198 -11.29 5.31 11.04
CA TYR A 198 -11.64 5.09 12.42
C TYR A 198 -10.89 3.91 13.03
N ASN A 199 -10.66 3.99 14.33
CA ASN A 199 -10.13 2.90 15.14
C ASN A 199 -11.06 1.67 15.12
N ALA A 200 -10.51 0.53 15.53
CA ALA A 200 -11.32 -0.64 15.88
C ALA A 200 -12.28 -0.27 17.02
N GLY A 201 -13.52 -0.74 16.91
CA GLY A 201 -14.55 -0.48 17.90
C GLY A 201 -15.95 -0.80 17.37
N GLY A 202 -16.95 -0.85 18.24
CA GLY A 202 -18.33 -1.10 17.84
C GLY A 202 -18.55 -2.44 17.11
N GLY A 203 -17.65 -3.40 17.28
CA GLY A 203 -17.69 -4.68 16.58
C GLY A 203 -17.00 -4.68 15.21
N CYS A 204 -16.42 -3.55 14.79
CA CYS A 204 -15.65 -3.44 13.56
C CYS A 204 -14.14 -3.42 13.84
N ASN A 205 -13.37 -3.95 12.90
CA ASN A 205 -11.94 -3.76 12.87
C ASN A 205 -11.57 -2.30 12.55
N ASN A 206 -10.30 -1.97 12.70
CA ASN A 206 -9.78 -0.69 12.23
C ASN A 206 -10.07 -0.54 10.73
N THR A 207 -10.65 0.59 10.34
CA THR A 207 -11.18 0.76 8.99
C THR A 207 -10.10 0.92 7.93
N ALA A 208 -8.85 1.20 8.34
CA ALA A 208 -7.70 1.20 7.44
C ALA A 208 -7.28 -0.21 6.97
N PHE A 209 -7.81 -1.27 7.59
CA PHE A 209 -7.58 -2.66 7.12
C PHE A 209 -8.63 -3.14 6.13
N SER A 210 -9.69 -2.40 5.93
CA SER A 210 -10.65 -2.68 4.88
C SER A 210 -10.08 -2.25 3.54
N VAL A 211 -10.45 -2.95 2.48
CA VAL A 211 -10.10 -2.54 1.12
C VAL A 211 -10.62 -1.12 0.90
N ILE A 212 -9.71 -0.21 0.62
CA ILE A 212 -10.06 1.16 0.20
C ILE A 212 -10.51 1.04 -1.25
N VAL A 213 -11.80 1.12 -1.47
CA VAL A 213 -12.40 1.07 -2.80
C VAL A 213 -12.76 2.47 -3.25
#